data_061ae44a6ffa2b539d6b85c0615bc71f
#
_entry.id   061ae44a6ffa2b539d6b85c0615bc71f
#
_cell.length_a   1.000
_cell.length_b   1.000
_cell.length_c   1.000
_cell.angle_alpha   90.00
_cell.angle_beta   90.00
_cell.angle_gamma   90.00
#
_symmetry.space_group_name_H-M   'P 1'
#
loop_
_entity.id
_entity.type
_entity.pdbx_description
1 polymer ?
#
loop_
_entity_poly.entity_id
_entity_poly.type
_entity_poly.pdbx_seq_one_letter_code
_entity_poly.pdbx_strand_id
1 'polypeptide(L)'
;MNYSIGLAAVLIASTVSGVTGVYFEKVLKDSPTPVSVWTRNIQLSFYSLFPALFVGVIWKDGDEIVKHGFFDGYNWVVWTTIVLQAIGGVLASLCIQYADNIAKNFATSISLVISFIFSVWFFNFGVSFTVWLYFLPSKPRQGNN
;
A
#
# COMPACT_ATOMS: atom_id res chain seq x y z
N MET A 1 -12.42 3.05 -20.08
CA MET A 1 -11.30 2.53 -19.27
C MET A 1 -11.07 1.07 -19.70
N ASN A 2 -9.86 0.74 -20.16
CA ASN A 2 -9.56 -0.63 -20.61
C ASN A 2 -9.35 -1.52 -19.39
N TYR A 3 -10.33 -2.36 -19.09
CA TYR A 3 -10.35 -3.28 -17.95
C TYR A 3 -9.12 -4.20 -17.90
N SER A 4 -8.68 -4.69 -19.06
CA SER A 4 -7.49 -5.56 -19.21
C SER A 4 -6.19 -4.86 -18.79
N ILE A 5 -6.02 -3.59 -19.11
CA ILE A 5 -4.83 -2.81 -18.74
C ILE A 5 -4.80 -2.59 -17.21
N GLY A 6 -5.95 -2.29 -16.60
CA GLY A 6 -6.06 -2.15 -15.16
C GLY A 6 -5.73 -3.45 -14.42
N LEU A 7 -6.26 -4.59 -14.89
CA LEU A 7 -5.98 -5.89 -14.33
C LEU A 7 -4.49 -6.26 -14.43
N ALA A 8 -3.90 -6.05 -15.60
CA ALA A 8 -2.47 -6.30 -15.81
C ALA A 8 -1.60 -5.45 -14.88
N ALA A 9 -1.91 -4.16 -14.73
CA ALA A 9 -1.20 -3.25 -13.84
C ALA A 9 -1.25 -3.72 -12.37
N VAL A 10 -2.43 -4.16 -11.90
CA VAL A 10 -2.58 -4.70 -10.53
C VAL A 10 -1.78 -5.98 -10.33
N LEU A 11 -1.79 -6.90 -11.29
CA LEU A 11 -1.03 -8.15 -11.22
C LEU A 11 0.49 -7.86 -11.16
N ILE A 12 0.99 -6.97 -12.00
CA ILE A 12 2.40 -6.59 -12.00
C ILE A 12 2.77 -5.92 -10.66
N ALA A 13 1.98 -4.98 -10.19
CA ALA A 13 2.22 -4.28 -8.93
C ALA A 13 2.22 -5.26 -7.74
N SER A 14 1.29 -6.22 -7.69
CA SER A 14 1.23 -7.24 -6.64
C SER A 14 2.44 -8.16 -6.65
N THR A 15 2.89 -8.57 -7.83
CA THR A 15 4.07 -9.43 -7.99
C THR A 15 5.33 -8.70 -7.53
N VAL A 16 5.53 -7.46 -7.97
CA VAL A 16 6.67 -6.63 -7.55
C VAL A 16 6.66 -6.41 -6.05
N SER A 17 5.49 -6.11 -5.47
CA SER A 17 5.34 -5.92 -4.02
C SER A 17 5.70 -7.19 -3.24
N GLY A 18 5.24 -8.36 -3.69
CA GLY A 18 5.57 -9.65 -3.07
C GLY A 18 7.06 -9.96 -3.09
N VAL A 19 7.69 -9.83 -4.26
CA VAL A 19 9.14 -10.06 -4.41
C VAL A 19 9.96 -9.08 -3.56
N THR A 20 9.57 -7.80 -3.56
CA THR A 20 10.24 -6.77 -2.75
C THR A 20 10.12 -7.08 -1.25
N GLY A 21 8.96 -7.55 -0.79
CA GLY A 21 8.75 -7.93 0.61
C GLY A 21 9.67 -9.06 1.06
N VAL A 22 9.79 -10.12 0.26
CA VAL A 22 10.68 -11.26 0.53
C VAL A 22 12.16 -10.84 0.47
N TYR A 23 12.53 -10.03 -0.52
CA TYR A 23 13.89 -9.51 -0.63
C TYR A 23 14.27 -8.63 0.57
N PHE A 24 13.37 -7.77 1.00
CA PHE A 24 13.57 -6.92 2.17
C PHE A 24 13.73 -7.72 3.45
N GLU A 25 12.93 -8.77 3.64
CA GLU A 25 13.08 -9.70 4.77
C GLU A 25 14.44 -10.37 4.75
N LYS A 26 14.89 -10.88 3.60
CA LYS A 26 16.21 -11.49 3.44
C LYS A 26 17.32 -10.51 3.80
N VAL A 27 17.28 -9.30 3.30
CA VAL A 27 18.29 -8.26 3.59
C VAL A 27 18.31 -7.87 5.06
N LEU A 28 17.17 -7.92 5.77
CA LEU A 28 17.13 -7.63 7.20
C LEU A 28 17.68 -8.78 8.06
N LYS A 29 17.42 -10.03 7.67
CA LYS A 29 17.74 -11.20 8.47
C LYS A 29 19.12 -11.81 8.17
N ASP A 30 19.53 -11.84 6.91
CA ASP A 30 20.75 -12.50 6.44
C ASP A 30 21.98 -11.55 6.34
N SER A 31 21.92 -10.34 6.89
CA SER A 31 23.05 -9.41 6.81
C SER A 31 24.22 -9.93 7.65
N PRO A 32 25.41 -10.12 7.08
CA PRO A 32 26.60 -10.61 7.80
C PRO A 32 27.09 -9.64 8.88
N THR A 33 26.66 -8.40 8.84
CA THR A 33 26.85 -7.41 9.90
C THR A 33 25.50 -7.06 10.49
N PRO A 34 25.37 -7.00 11.84
CA PRO A 34 24.09 -6.64 12.48
C PRO A 34 23.79 -5.16 12.24
N VAL A 35 23.21 -4.87 11.08
CA VAL A 35 22.78 -3.52 10.75
C VAL A 35 21.40 -3.28 11.37
N SER A 36 21.31 -2.23 12.17
CA SER A 36 20.05 -1.85 12.80
C SER A 36 18.96 -1.59 11.75
N VAL A 37 17.71 -1.99 12.07
CA VAL A 37 16.53 -1.67 11.24
C VAL A 37 16.45 -0.19 10.94
N TRP A 38 16.83 0.64 11.86
CA TRP A 38 16.84 2.10 11.70
C TRP A 38 17.75 2.54 10.55
N THR A 39 18.96 1.97 10.49
CA THR A 39 19.91 2.27 9.41
C THR A 39 19.36 1.81 8.07
N ARG A 40 18.74 0.64 8.00
CA ARG A 40 18.11 0.12 6.78
C ARG A 40 16.93 0.98 6.34
N ASN A 41 16.09 1.43 7.26
CA ASN A 41 14.99 2.34 6.93
C ASN A 41 15.50 3.68 6.39
N ILE A 42 16.55 4.24 6.97
CA ILE A 42 17.17 5.48 6.47
C ILE A 42 17.72 5.27 5.06
N GLN A 43 18.46 4.19 4.81
CA GLN A 43 18.97 3.87 3.49
C GLN A 43 17.83 3.71 2.47
N LEU A 44 16.78 2.97 2.82
CA LEU A 44 15.65 2.75 1.93
C LEU A 44 14.92 4.07 1.61
N SER A 45 14.70 4.91 2.61
CA SER A 45 14.08 6.22 2.44
C SER A 45 14.92 7.12 1.54
N PHE A 46 16.23 7.10 1.72
CA PHE A 46 17.15 7.87 0.88
C PHE A 46 17.08 7.42 -0.59
N TYR A 47 17.17 6.11 -0.84
CA TYR A 47 17.07 5.59 -2.21
C TYR A 47 15.70 5.79 -2.85
N SER A 48 14.61 5.75 -2.07
CA SER A 48 13.26 5.98 -2.61
C SER A 48 12.97 7.46 -2.90
N LEU A 49 13.72 8.37 -2.29
CA LEU A 49 13.57 9.81 -2.52
C LEU A 49 13.88 10.19 -3.99
N PHE A 50 14.91 9.57 -4.60
CA PHE A 50 15.29 9.88 -5.97
C PHE A 50 14.19 9.55 -6.99
N PRO A 51 13.64 8.31 -7.04
CA PRO A 51 12.54 8.03 -7.95
C PRO A 51 11.30 8.88 -7.68
N ALA A 52 11.01 9.18 -6.41
CA ALA A 52 9.88 10.02 -6.05
C ALA A 52 10.03 11.45 -6.57
N LEU A 53 11.23 12.03 -6.46
CA LEU A 53 11.52 13.36 -7.00
C LEU A 53 11.50 13.37 -8.54
N PHE A 54 12.20 12.43 -9.19
CA PHE A 54 12.32 12.44 -10.65
C PHE A 54 10.98 12.07 -11.33
N VAL A 55 10.33 11.02 -10.90
CA VAL A 55 9.10 10.53 -11.55
C VAL A 55 7.87 11.27 -11.04
N GLY A 56 7.76 11.51 -9.73
CA GLY A 56 6.63 12.19 -9.12
C GLY A 56 6.64 13.67 -9.42
N VAL A 57 7.67 14.37 -8.94
CA VAL A 57 7.73 15.83 -8.96
C VAL A 57 8.02 16.36 -10.36
N ILE A 58 9.05 15.84 -11.05
CA ILE A 58 9.50 16.43 -12.32
C ILE A 58 8.62 15.98 -13.48
N TRP A 59 8.32 14.70 -13.58
CA TRP A 59 7.61 14.18 -14.75
C TRP A 59 6.08 14.29 -14.65
N LYS A 60 5.50 14.01 -13.47
CA LYS A 60 4.05 13.97 -13.33
C LYS A 60 3.45 15.31 -12.94
N ASP A 61 4.00 15.95 -11.93
CA ASP A 61 3.41 17.13 -11.32
C ASP A 61 4.19 18.42 -11.59
N GLY A 62 5.23 18.38 -12.45
CA GLY A 62 6.11 19.50 -12.73
C GLY A 62 5.38 20.76 -13.21
N ASP A 63 4.42 20.62 -14.12
CA ASP A 63 3.66 21.76 -14.67
C ASP A 63 2.74 22.41 -13.61
N GLU A 64 2.16 21.61 -12.73
CA GLU A 64 1.30 22.10 -11.65
C GLU A 64 2.11 22.79 -10.55
N ILE A 65 3.28 22.22 -10.22
CA ILE A 65 4.20 22.79 -9.23
C ILE A 65 4.73 24.16 -9.66
N VAL A 66 5.04 24.31 -10.94
CA VAL A 66 5.50 25.62 -11.49
C VAL A 66 4.40 26.68 -11.43
N LYS A 67 3.12 26.29 -11.60
CA LYS A 67 1.99 27.23 -11.61
C LYS A 67 1.50 27.61 -10.21
N HIS A 68 1.44 26.67 -9.29
CA HIS A 68 0.80 26.84 -7.99
C HIS A 68 1.77 26.74 -6.79
N GLY A 69 2.99 26.27 -7.03
CA GLY A 69 3.99 26.06 -5.97
C GLY A 69 3.98 24.62 -5.41
N PHE A 70 5.10 24.24 -4.82
CA PHE A 70 5.32 22.88 -4.32
C PHE A 70 4.44 22.51 -3.12
N PHE A 71 4.03 23.49 -2.31
CA PHE A 71 3.24 23.28 -1.10
C PHE A 71 1.77 23.69 -1.26
N ASP A 72 1.33 23.95 -2.50
CA ASP A 72 -0.07 24.28 -2.72
C ASP A 72 -0.96 23.08 -2.37
N GLY A 73 -2.08 23.33 -1.70
CA GLY A 73 -2.99 22.28 -1.23
C GLY A 73 -2.54 21.51 0.02
N TYR A 74 -1.38 21.83 0.63
CA TYR A 74 -0.93 21.20 1.86
C TYR A 74 -1.75 21.71 3.06
N ASN A 75 -2.76 20.94 3.42
CA ASN A 75 -3.61 21.19 4.59
C ASN A 75 -3.15 20.33 5.77
N TRP A 76 -3.60 20.63 6.98
CA TRP A 76 -3.35 19.85 8.19
C TRP A 76 -3.65 18.34 8.01
N VAL A 77 -4.69 18.00 7.27
CA VAL A 77 -5.06 16.61 6.95
C VAL A 77 -3.96 15.91 6.16
N VAL A 78 -3.34 16.59 5.17
CA VAL A 78 -2.24 16.04 4.37
C VAL A 78 -1.02 15.79 5.24
N TRP A 79 -0.66 16.72 6.13
CA TRP A 79 0.44 16.54 7.07
C TRP A 79 0.21 15.35 8.01
N THR A 80 -1.00 15.22 8.55
CA THR A 80 -1.36 14.07 9.39
C THR A 80 -1.24 12.76 8.62
N THR A 81 -1.67 12.70 7.37
CA THR A 81 -1.57 11.52 6.52
C THR A 81 -0.11 11.14 6.26
N ILE A 82 0.76 12.12 5.98
CA ILE A 82 2.20 11.89 5.77
C ILE A 82 2.84 11.30 7.02
N VAL A 83 2.56 11.86 8.18
CA VAL A 83 3.10 11.37 9.46
C VAL A 83 2.62 9.95 9.75
N LEU A 84 1.33 9.66 9.59
CA LEU A 84 0.77 8.33 9.78
C LEU A 84 1.39 7.31 8.82
N GLN A 85 1.60 7.69 7.56
CA GLN A 85 2.24 6.84 6.56
C GLN A 85 3.70 6.53 6.93
N ALA A 86 4.45 7.53 7.40
CA ALA A 86 5.82 7.36 7.85
C ALA A 86 5.92 6.41 9.07
N ILE A 87 5.05 6.60 10.06
CA ILE A 87 4.97 5.71 11.23
C ILE A 87 4.60 4.29 10.81
N GLY A 88 3.62 4.15 9.91
CA GLY A 88 3.22 2.84 9.36
C GLY A 88 4.35 2.11 8.67
N GLY A 89 5.19 2.82 7.90
CA GLY A 89 6.38 2.25 7.25
C GLY A 89 7.41 1.73 8.25
N VAL A 90 7.68 2.49 9.30
CA VAL A 90 8.59 2.06 10.39
C VAL A 90 8.03 0.83 11.12
N LEU A 91 6.76 0.83 11.48
CA LEU A 91 6.11 -0.31 12.14
C LEU A 91 6.13 -1.56 11.25
N ALA A 92 5.91 -1.41 9.94
CA ALA A 92 5.99 -2.52 9.00
C ALA A 92 7.40 -3.13 8.96
N SER A 93 8.44 -2.31 8.96
CA SER A 93 9.84 -2.77 8.99
C SER A 93 10.18 -3.51 10.27
N LEU A 94 9.71 -3.00 11.41
CA LEU A 94 9.88 -3.67 12.71
C LEU A 94 9.13 -5.01 12.73
N CYS A 95 7.92 -5.06 12.20
CA CYS A 95 7.15 -6.29 12.11
C CYS A 95 7.88 -7.36 11.27
N ILE A 96 8.47 -6.98 10.14
CA ILE A 96 9.23 -7.91 9.29
C ILE A 96 10.49 -8.40 9.99
N GLN A 97 11.16 -7.56 10.77
CA GLN A 97 12.37 -7.93 11.49
C GLN A 97 12.10 -8.93 12.61
N TYR A 98 11.07 -8.67 13.43
CA TYR A 98 10.79 -9.46 14.63
C TYR A 98 9.87 -10.66 14.39
N ALA A 99 9.06 -10.60 13.35
CA ALA A 99 8.20 -11.69 12.94
C ALA A 99 8.66 -12.23 11.58
N ASP A 100 7.77 -12.15 10.58
CA ASP A 100 8.03 -12.56 9.21
C ASP A 100 7.20 -11.69 8.25
N ASN A 101 7.61 -11.65 6.98
CA ASN A 101 6.80 -10.99 5.96
C ASN A 101 5.39 -11.62 5.82
N ILE A 102 5.27 -12.91 6.11
CA ILE A 102 3.99 -13.63 6.15
C ILE A 102 3.09 -13.06 7.26
N ALA A 103 3.62 -12.92 8.48
CA ALA A 103 2.88 -12.33 9.60
C ALA A 103 2.43 -10.90 9.32
N LYS A 104 3.27 -10.08 8.67
CA LYS A 104 2.90 -8.74 8.20
C LYS A 104 1.71 -8.79 7.25
N ASN A 105 1.71 -9.72 6.28
CA ASN A 105 0.63 -9.83 5.30
C ASN A 105 -0.68 -10.26 5.96
N PHE A 106 -0.65 -11.17 6.92
CA PHE A 106 -1.82 -11.51 7.73
C PHE A 106 -2.35 -10.32 8.53
N ALA A 107 -1.48 -9.59 9.21
CA ALA A 107 -1.85 -8.40 9.96
C ALA A 107 -2.47 -7.33 9.05
N THR A 108 -1.93 -7.13 7.86
CA THR A 108 -2.48 -6.20 6.85
C THR A 108 -3.87 -6.65 6.39
N SER A 109 -4.07 -7.94 6.14
CA SER A 109 -5.37 -8.48 5.74
C SER A 109 -6.42 -8.28 6.84
N ILE A 110 -6.08 -8.54 8.09
CA ILE A 110 -6.97 -8.29 9.24
C ILE A 110 -7.28 -6.80 9.36
N SER A 111 -6.28 -5.93 9.21
CA SER A 111 -6.45 -4.48 9.26
C SER A 111 -7.39 -3.97 8.17
N LEU A 112 -7.36 -4.54 6.98
CA LEU A 112 -8.28 -4.20 5.89
C LEU A 112 -9.73 -4.54 6.26
N VAL A 113 -9.95 -5.73 6.85
CA VAL A 113 -11.29 -6.14 7.30
C VAL A 113 -11.80 -5.20 8.39
N ILE A 114 -10.96 -4.92 9.38
CA ILE A 114 -11.31 -3.99 10.47
C ILE A 114 -11.61 -2.60 9.92
N SER A 115 -10.76 -2.08 9.04
CA SER A 115 -10.95 -0.76 8.40
C SER A 115 -12.26 -0.70 7.61
N PHE A 116 -12.61 -1.79 6.92
CA PHE A 116 -13.87 -1.88 6.20
C PHE A 116 -15.05 -1.81 7.16
N ILE A 117 -15.04 -2.57 8.28
CA ILE A 117 -16.09 -2.54 9.29
C ILE A 117 -16.23 -1.14 9.88
N PHE A 118 -15.12 -0.50 10.25
CA PHE A 118 -15.13 0.86 10.77
C PHE A 118 -15.67 1.86 9.73
N SER A 119 -15.28 1.72 8.48
CA SER A 119 -15.75 2.59 7.39
C SER A 119 -17.28 2.48 7.22
N VAL A 120 -17.82 1.27 7.23
CA VAL A 120 -19.27 1.04 7.15
C VAL A 120 -19.99 1.65 8.35
N TRP A 121 -19.44 1.46 9.55
CA TRP A 121 -20.06 1.94 10.77
C TRP A 121 -20.00 3.46 10.93
N PHE A 122 -18.85 4.08 10.60
CA PHE A 122 -18.61 5.50 10.83
C PHE A 122 -19.24 6.38 9.74
N PHE A 123 -19.16 5.96 8.48
CA PHE A 123 -19.68 6.71 7.34
C PHE A 123 -21.11 6.33 6.96
N ASN A 124 -21.74 5.42 7.70
CA ASN A 124 -23.08 4.93 7.40
C ASN A 124 -23.24 4.52 5.91
N PHE A 125 -22.16 3.97 5.34
CA PHE A 125 -22.15 3.52 3.95
C PHE A 125 -23.14 2.36 3.86
N GLY A 126 -24.25 2.57 3.17
CA GLY A 126 -25.11 1.49 2.74
C GLY A 126 -24.30 0.56 1.87
N VAL A 127 -23.76 -0.52 2.48
CA VAL A 127 -23.13 -1.58 1.71
C VAL A 127 -24.19 -2.08 0.77
N SER A 128 -24.09 -1.68 -0.51
CA SER A 128 -25.05 -2.12 -1.51
C SER A 128 -25.00 -3.66 -1.48
N PHE A 129 -26.12 -4.29 -1.21
CA PHE A 129 -26.29 -5.75 -1.16
C PHE A 129 -25.68 -6.47 -2.36
N THR A 130 -25.44 -5.73 -3.42
CA THR A 130 -24.72 -6.10 -4.64
C THR A 130 -23.29 -6.57 -4.37
N VAL A 131 -22.56 -5.95 -3.44
CA VAL A 131 -21.18 -6.37 -3.09
C VAL A 131 -21.19 -7.70 -2.37
N TRP A 132 -22.20 -7.93 -1.52
CA TRP A 132 -22.40 -9.20 -0.84
C TRP A 132 -22.75 -10.33 -1.83
N LEU A 133 -23.51 -10.00 -2.87
CA LEU A 133 -23.91 -10.96 -3.91
C LEU A 133 -22.72 -11.45 -4.77
N TYR A 134 -21.69 -10.64 -4.93
CA TYR A 134 -20.46 -11.03 -5.65
C TYR A 134 -19.56 -11.97 -4.83
N PHE A 135 -19.68 -12.00 -3.52
CA PHE A 135 -18.95 -12.93 -2.64
C PHE A 135 -19.67 -14.26 -2.44
N LEU A 136 -20.95 -14.38 -2.77
CA LEU A 136 -21.64 -15.64 -2.80
C LEU A 136 -21.36 -16.37 -4.13
N PRO A 137 -20.93 -17.65 -4.10
CA PRO A 137 -20.73 -18.41 -5.32
C PRO A 137 -22.07 -18.43 -6.09
N SER A 138 -22.05 -17.89 -7.29
CA SER A 138 -23.20 -17.89 -8.19
C SER A 138 -23.65 -19.34 -8.39
N LYS A 139 -24.83 -19.68 -7.88
CA LYS A 139 -25.47 -20.96 -8.13
C LYS A 139 -25.52 -21.17 -9.65
N PRO A 140 -25.10 -22.32 -10.19
CA PRO A 140 -25.21 -22.59 -11.61
C PRO A 140 -26.66 -22.48 -12.04
N ARG A 141 -26.90 -21.65 -13.03
CA ARG A 141 -28.22 -21.48 -13.65
C ARG A 141 -28.63 -22.82 -14.23
N GLN A 142 -29.54 -23.55 -13.55
CA GLN A 142 -30.19 -24.73 -14.12
C GLN A 142 -30.96 -24.27 -15.35
N GLY A 143 -30.49 -24.73 -16.52
CA GLY A 143 -31.25 -24.60 -17.76
C GLY A 143 -32.52 -25.40 -17.64
N ASN A 144 -33.65 -24.75 -17.76
CA ASN A 144 -34.90 -25.42 -18.03
C ASN A 144 -34.90 -25.82 -19.53
N ASN A 145 -34.94 -27.12 -19.74
CA ASN A 145 -35.40 -27.72 -20.98
C ASN A 145 -36.90 -27.49 -21.13
#